data_1dbd598229477c5f5073effedeae2c8a
#
_entry.id   1dbd598229477c5f5073effedeae2c8a
#
_cell.length_a   1.000
_cell.length_b   1.000
_cell.length_c   1.000
_cell.angle_alpha   90.00
_cell.angle_beta   90.00
_cell.angle_gamma   90.00
#
_symmetry.space_group_name_H-M   'P 1'
#
loop_
_entity.id
_entity.type
_entity.pdbx_description
1 polymer ?
#
loop_
_entity_poly.entity_id
_entity_poly.type
_entity_poly.pdbx_seq_one_letter_code
_entity_poly.pdbx_strand_id
1 'polypeptide(L)'
;MMSRFVKKSPSLCTDLPLDNSDLCSKLRLLNDLLKSSFGASGRLKHVHNNIGGHVVTSSTSSVLLTAISSSQPLINLIKSSILNHVSRFSDCGLFAAILCISLIEEAKLSGLRGKVSIKVNKHLLRLCTAYLQEEDCGCRVKLDFCSSQSLLTLARSVISSKPACVLTKAETFHISKLAVHAFLLSVPSNSPGTVRLGRIVTIGVEGHPVMNSAVFAGLLLEVHDIFCLKMVKKMHTNPLRMVLFSASLAGDLSELGDGVIEVHTGVDTDSQILDQLLELSKRAVEDGVKLFVCQKVIHPVLQQYLRSQGVIVIERVGVALMEPLALLTGAQPVATLHTSIPVKAYGSVKDLSVKEFGSKAMLHLQPAAESGMCTMVICHRNETMLSELKSVCKQTEHVLRLTLREPSALLGGGCTETHLSAHIRHKSLHVEAETLSALGCTQSEFLLAVEGFCHSLESVPSALQHDGGDSSMDLTHAHHWTLPADASTDNSLDLCGCGLVKTDPHMKWTHLKTKYLGFSPALTLKDRFVQPRVLDSFTAKLNALNVAVETANLVLDVRYVIQDTN
;
A
#
# COMPACT_ATOMS: atom_id res chain seq x y z
N MET A 1 -35.58 16.33 34.04
CA MET A 1 -34.28 15.75 33.62
C MET A 1 -33.16 16.63 34.16
N MET A 2 -32.47 16.18 35.22
CA MET A 2 -31.29 16.89 35.75
C MET A 2 -30.09 16.57 34.86
N SER A 3 -29.57 17.57 34.13
CA SER A 3 -28.29 17.45 33.45
C SER A 3 -27.19 17.30 34.52
N ARG A 4 -26.61 16.13 34.61
CA ARG A 4 -25.38 15.94 35.38
C ARG A 4 -24.29 16.73 34.65
N PHE A 5 -23.93 17.89 35.22
CA PHE A 5 -22.68 18.57 34.89
C PHE A 5 -21.53 17.62 35.28
N VAL A 6 -21.00 16.92 34.32
CA VAL A 6 -19.74 16.20 34.51
C VAL A 6 -18.66 17.26 34.70
N LYS A 7 -18.11 17.37 35.93
CA LYS A 7 -16.97 18.24 36.23
C LYS A 7 -15.82 17.77 35.34
N LYS A 8 -15.45 18.55 34.33
CA LYS A 8 -14.26 18.28 33.53
C LYS A 8 -13.02 18.35 34.45
N SER A 9 -12.19 17.33 34.36
CA SER A 9 -10.87 17.33 34.98
C SER A 9 -10.00 18.42 34.35
N PRO A 10 -9.12 19.10 35.09
CA PRO A 10 -8.19 20.05 34.49
C PRO A 10 -7.25 19.35 33.52
N SER A 11 -6.94 20.01 32.41
CA SER A 11 -5.99 19.51 31.41
C SER A 11 -4.60 19.38 32.04
N LEU A 12 -3.89 18.29 31.73
CA LEU A 12 -2.50 18.10 32.14
C LEU A 12 -1.59 18.86 31.14
N CYS A 13 -0.73 19.74 31.68
CA CYS A 13 0.27 20.44 30.88
C CYS A 13 1.67 19.95 31.26
N THR A 14 2.42 19.45 30.28
CA THR A 14 3.81 18.99 30.44
C THR A 14 4.75 19.95 29.71
N ASP A 15 5.70 20.56 30.42
CA ASP A 15 6.79 21.35 29.85
C ASP A 15 7.93 20.43 29.41
N LEU A 16 8.63 20.78 28.32
CA LEU A 16 9.79 20.06 27.79
C LEU A 16 9.58 18.54 27.75
N PRO A 17 8.57 18.06 27.03
CA PRO A 17 8.17 16.65 27.08
C PRO A 17 9.30 15.68 26.70
N LEU A 18 10.25 16.10 25.86
CA LEU A 18 11.39 15.28 25.46
C LEU A 18 12.44 15.10 26.59
N ASP A 19 12.36 15.86 27.69
CA ASP A 19 13.24 15.65 28.85
C ASP A 19 12.70 14.56 29.78
N ASN A 20 11.49 14.08 29.55
CA ASN A 20 10.90 12.98 30.26
C ASN A 20 11.55 11.65 29.85
N SER A 21 12.21 10.98 30.80
CA SER A 21 12.88 9.68 30.58
C SER A 21 11.91 8.57 30.17
N ASP A 22 10.66 8.58 30.64
CA ASP A 22 9.63 7.60 30.28
C ASP A 22 9.26 7.72 28.79
N LEU A 23 9.07 8.96 28.31
CA LEU A 23 8.81 9.19 26.89
C LEU A 23 9.99 8.73 26.00
N CYS A 24 11.22 9.07 26.40
CA CYS A 24 12.41 8.64 25.67
C CYS A 24 12.55 7.12 25.62
N SER A 25 12.26 6.44 26.75
CA SER A 25 12.28 4.97 26.82
C SER A 25 11.21 4.34 25.93
N LYS A 26 10.01 4.92 25.89
CA LYS A 26 8.92 4.48 25.01
C LYS A 26 9.24 4.71 23.54
N LEU A 27 9.89 5.82 23.17
CA LEU A 27 10.36 6.08 21.80
C LEU A 27 11.40 5.04 21.37
N ARG A 28 12.38 4.72 22.21
CA ARG A 28 13.37 3.66 21.93
C ARG A 28 12.71 2.31 21.74
N LEU A 29 11.81 1.92 22.66
CA LEU A 29 11.08 0.66 22.54
C LEU A 29 10.28 0.59 21.23
N LEU A 30 9.62 1.69 20.85
CA LEU A 30 8.91 1.79 19.58
C LEU A 30 9.87 1.64 18.38
N ASN A 31 11.03 2.31 18.43
CA ASN A 31 12.05 2.22 17.39
C ASN A 31 12.56 0.79 17.21
N ASP A 32 12.88 0.10 18.33
CA ASP A 32 13.36 -1.29 18.32
C ASP A 32 12.30 -2.26 17.79
N LEU A 33 11.02 -2.05 18.17
CA LEU A 33 9.90 -2.82 17.66
C LEU A 33 9.78 -2.67 16.12
N LEU A 34 9.87 -1.44 15.61
CA LEU A 34 9.76 -1.15 14.18
C LEU A 34 10.97 -1.67 13.40
N LYS A 35 12.19 -1.47 13.93
CA LYS A 35 13.44 -2.02 13.36
C LYS A 35 13.36 -3.54 13.25
N SER A 36 12.87 -4.21 14.29
CA SER A 36 12.75 -5.68 14.28
C SER A 36 11.76 -6.24 13.25
N SER A 37 10.93 -5.38 12.63
CA SER A 37 9.99 -5.77 11.56
C SER A 37 10.44 -5.31 10.17
N PHE A 38 11.59 -4.64 10.07
CA PHE A 38 12.04 -4.00 8.83
C PHE A 38 12.75 -4.99 7.89
N GLY A 39 12.40 -4.94 6.60
CA GLY A 39 13.05 -5.74 5.55
C GLY A 39 12.57 -7.19 5.44
N ALA A 40 13.17 -7.93 4.51
CA ALA A 40 12.76 -9.28 4.14
C ALA A 40 12.95 -10.32 5.26
N SER A 41 13.92 -10.12 6.14
CA SER A 41 14.21 -10.98 7.31
C SER A 41 13.57 -10.44 8.59
N GLY A 42 12.70 -9.44 8.49
CA GLY A 42 12.02 -8.82 9.63
C GLY A 42 11.13 -9.81 10.38
N ARG A 43 11.04 -9.63 11.71
CA ARG A 43 10.24 -10.50 12.58
C ARG A 43 8.78 -10.07 12.59
N LEU A 44 7.88 -11.06 12.52
CA LEU A 44 6.44 -10.84 12.55
C LEU A 44 5.97 -10.31 13.91
N LYS A 45 4.92 -9.52 13.89
CA LYS A 45 4.22 -9.07 15.09
C LYS A 45 2.80 -9.62 15.09
N HIS A 46 2.46 -10.21 16.23
CA HIS A 46 1.12 -10.69 16.50
C HIS A 46 0.36 -9.61 17.24
N VAL A 47 -0.70 -9.11 16.64
CA VAL A 47 -1.55 -8.06 17.20
C VAL A 47 -2.86 -8.70 17.64
N HIS A 48 -3.14 -8.62 18.92
CA HIS A 48 -4.37 -9.09 19.52
C HIS A 48 -5.19 -7.90 20.03
N ASN A 49 -6.43 -7.79 19.56
CA ASN A 49 -7.36 -6.78 20.04
C ASN A 49 -8.33 -7.42 21.05
N ASN A 50 -8.28 -6.96 22.29
CA ASN A 50 -9.15 -7.49 23.36
C ASN A 50 -10.64 -7.14 23.19
N ILE A 51 -10.98 -6.16 22.34
CA ILE A 51 -12.35 -5.64 22.13
C ILE A 51 -12.99 -6.20 20.85
N GLY A 52 -12.68 -7.35 20.40
CA GLY A 52 -13.31 -7.87 19.18
C GLY A 52 -12.71 -9.15 18.65
N GLY A 53 -11.74 -9.71 19.37
CA GLY A 53 -11.15 -10.99 18.99
C GLY A 53 -10.41 -11.00 17.65
N HIS A 54 -10.18 -9.84 17.03
CA HIS A 54 -9.47 -9.77 15.76
C HIS A 54 -7.97 -9.95 16.02
N VAL A 55 -7.43 -11.06 15.54
CA VAL A 55 -6.03 -11.41 15.63
C VAL A 55 -5.38 -11.25 14.26
N VAL A 56 -4.34 -10.41 14.17
CA VAL A 56 -3.60 -10.18 12.93
C VAL A 56 -2.13 -10.42 13.16
N THR A 57 -1.50 -11.19 12.30
CA THR A 57 -0.04 -11.34 12.24
C THR A 57 0.46 -10.60 11.02
N SER A 58 1.25 -9.56 11.22
CA SER A 58 1.69 -8.67 10.15
C SER A 58 3.11 -8.15 10.38
N SER A 59 3.76 -7.75 9.29
CA SER A 59 4.96 -6.93 9.24
C SER A 59 4.72 -5.59 8.56
N THR A 60 3.50 -5.32 8.15
CA THR A 60 3.12 -4.12 7.39
C THR A 60 2.98 -2.90 8.29
N SER A 61 3.61 -1.79 7.92
CA SER A 61 3.66 -0.55 8.71
C SER A 61 2.28 0.01 9.08
N SER A 62 1.32 -0.04 8.16
CA SER A 62 -0.05 0.44 8.41
C SER A 62 -0.72 -0.34 9.53
N VAL A 63 -0.60 -1.66 9.53
CA VAL A 63 -1.20 -2.53 10.55
C VAL A 63 -0.49 -2.33 11.89
N LEU A 64 0.85 -2.34 11.90
CA LEU A 64 1.63 -2.18 13.13
C LEU A 64 1.37 -0.84 13.81
N LEU A 65 1.47 0.26 13.05
CA LEU A 65 1.28 1.60 13.60
C LEU A 65 -0.17 1.84 14.06
N THR A 66 -1.16 1.28 13.38
CA THR A 66 -2.56 1.38 13.81
C THR A 66 -2.80 0.60 15.11
N ALA A 67 -2.17 -0.55 15.26
CA ALA A 67 -2.32 -1.41 16.42
C ALA A 67 -1.68 -0.85 17.70
N ILE A 68 -0.63 -0.02 17.57
CA ILE A 68 0.06 0.58 18.70
C ILE A 68 -0.82 1.69 19.29
N SER A 69 -1.34 1.49 20.49
CA SER A 69 -2.01 2.52 21.29
C SER A 69 -1.00 3.15 22.25
N SER A 70 -0.99 4.47 22.37
CA SER A 70 -0.14 5.20 23.29
C SER A 70 -0.91 6.32 23.95
N SER A 71 -0.70 6.48 25.27
CA SER A 71 -1.18 7.66 26.01
C SER A 71 -0.31 8.90 25.79
N GLN A 72 0.85 8.75 25.13
CA GLN A 72 1.81 9.84 24.90
C GLN A 72 1.46 10.61 23.63
N PRO A 73 1.12 11.92 23.73
CA PRO A 73 0.70 12.71 22.57
C PRO A 73 1.75 12.80 21.46
N LEU A 74 3.04 12.88 21.80
CA LEU A 74 4.12 12.95 20.80
C LEU A 74 4.27 11.64 20.00
N ILE A 75 4.07 10.50 20.65
CA ILE A 75 4.04 9.20 19.93
C ILE A 75 2.86 9.15 18.97
N ASN A 76 1.69 9.66 19.39
CA ASN A 76 0.51 9.73 18.52
C ASN A 76 0.70 10.70 17.35
N LEU A 77 1.42 11.81 17.55
CA LEU A 77 1.80 12.74 16.50
C LEU A 77 2.68 12.07 15.43
N ILE A 78 3.75 11.37 15.85
CA ILE A 78 4.62 10.60 14.96
C ILE A 78 3.80 9.56 14.18
N LYS A 79 2.99 8.79 14.90
CA LYS A 79 2.11 7.76 14.34
C LYS A 79 1.20 8.30 13.24
N SER A 80 0.47 9.38 13.54
CA SER A 80 -0.51 9.96 12.61
C SER A 80 0.16 10.53 11.37
N SER A 81 1.32 11.20 11.51
CA SER A 81 2.09 11.72 10.38
C SER A 81 2.53 10.60 9.44
N ILE A 82 3.03 9.50 9.97
CA ILE A 82 3.48 8.35 9.18
C ILE A 82 2.31 7.59 8.56
N LEU A 83 1.19 7.41 9.29
CA LEU A 83 -0.01 6.79 8.74
C LEU A 83 -0.61 7.61 7.59
N ASN A 84 -0.56 8.94 7.67
CA ASN A 84 -0.96 9.82 6.57
C ASN A 84 -0.06 9.63 5.33
N HIS A 85 1.26 9.47 5.53
CA HIS A 85 2.16 9.11 4.43
C HIS A 85 1.78 7.75 3.84
N VAL A 86 1.63 6.72 4.67
CA VAL A 86 1.30 5.35 4.21
C VAL A 86 -0.05 5.30 3.47
N SER A 87 -1.04 6.07 3.91
CA SER A 87 -2.34 6.14 3.24
C SER A 87 -2.26 6.69 1.81
N ARG A 88 -1.26 7.56 1.54
CA ARG A 88 -1.05 8.19 0.23
C ARG A 88 -0.13 7.40 -0.70
N PHE A 89 0.89 6.74 -0.15
CA PHE A 89 1.97 6.12 -0.94
C PHE A 89 2.07 4.61 -0.75
N SER A 90 1.39 4.05 0.24
CA SER A 90 1.29 2.61 0.57
C SER A 90 2.62 1.91 0.87
N ASP A 91 3.74 2.63 0.85
CA ASP A 91 5.08 2.07 1.07
C ASP A 91 5.95 2.99 1.93
N CYS A 92 7.15 2.52 2.31
CA CYS A 92 8.16 3.27 3.09
C CYS A 92 7.73 3.75 4.48
N GLY A 93 6.64 3.20 5.06
CA GLY A 93 6.17 3.62 6.39
C GLY A 93 7.12 3.25 7.52
N LEU A 94 7.70 2.05 7.53
CA LEU A 94 8.71 1.67 8.52
C LEU A 94 9.99 2.50 8.38
N PHE A 95 10.42 2.77 7.16
CA PHE A 95 11.55 3.66 6.89
C PHE A 95 11.32 5.04 7.51
N ALA A 96 10.15 5.66 7.24
CA ALA A 96 9.83 6.98 7.77
C ALA A 96 9.81 6.99 9.31
N ALA A 97 9.26 5.95 9.93
CA ALA A 97 9.18 5.84 11.38
C ALA A 97 10.56 5.68 12.03
N ILE A 98 11.37 4.77 11.53
CA ILE A 98 12.72 4.50 12.05
C ILE A 98 13.59 5.75 11.92
N LEU A 99 13.58 6.39 10.75
CA LEU A 99 14.35 7.61 10.51
C LEU A 99 13.89 8.76 11.41
N CYS A 100 12.58 8.98 11.54
CA CYS A 100 12.01 10.03 12.38
C CYS A 100 12.44 9.86 13.85
N ILE A 101 12.29 8.66 14.40
CA ILE A 101 12.62 8.42 15.81
C ILE A 101 14.14 8.51 16.01
N SER A 102 14.94 7.96 15.08
CA SER A 102 16.39 8.04 15.16
C SER A 102 16.90 9.49 15.12
N LEU A 103 16.29 10.38 14.30
CA LEU A 103 16.61 11.81 14.26
C LEU A 103 16.32 12.51 15.60
N ILE A 104 15.22 12.15 16.26
CA ILE A 104 14.90 12.70 17.60
C ILE A 104 15.91 12.22 18.64
N GLU A 105 16.28 10.94 18.60
CA GLU A 105 17.27 10.35 19.52
C GLU A 105 18.66 10.97 19.34
N GLU A 106 19.15 11.07 18.09
CA GLU A 106 20.46 11.65 17.78
C GLU A 106 20.52 13.17 18.12
N ALA A 107 19.44 13.92 17.87
CA ALA A 107 19.36 15.32 18.27
C ALA A 107 19.45 15.51 19.79
N LYS A 108 18.83 14.61 20.57
CA LYS A 108 18.97 14.61 22.03
C LYS A 108 20.36 14.21 22.49
N LEU A 109 20.96 13.18 21.90
CA LEU A 109 22.31 12.72 22.24
C LEU A 109 23.39 13.78 21.94
N SER A 110 23.20 14.57 20.90
CA SER A 110 24.11 15.64 20.53
C SER A 110 24.19 16.79 21.55
N GLY A 111 23.18 16.95 22.40
CA GLY A 111 23.06 18.07 23.35
C GLY A 111 22.94 19.45 22.69
N LEU A 112 22.73 19.52 21.38
CA LEU A 112 22.57 20.77 20.63
C LEU A 112 21.23 21.44 20.98
N ARG A 113 21.19 22.76 20.82
CA ARG A 113 19.95 23.53 20.93
C ARG A 113 18.94 23.04 19.88
N GLY A 114 17.72 22.72 20.26
CA GLY A 114 16.69 22.20 19.35
C GLY A 114 16.52 23.04 18.08
N LYS A 115 16.53 24.38 18.21
CA LYS A 115 16.45 25.30 17.04
C LYS A 115 17.59 25.14 16.04
N VAL A 116 18.81 24.84 16.52
CA VAL A 116 19.98 24.60 15.64
C VAL A 116 19.78 23.28 14.91
N SER A 117 19.47 22.19 15.66
CA SER A 117 19.22 20.87 15.07
C SER A 117 18.11 20.94 14.00
N ILE A 118 17.00 21.62 14.25
CA ILE A 118 15.89 21.81 13.31
C ILE A 118 16.34 22.51 12.03
N LYS A 119 17.10 23.62 12.15
CA LYS A 119 17.59 24.36 10.98
C LYS A 119 18.56 23.55 10.14
N VAL A 120 19.50 22.85 10.80
CA VAL A 120 20.46 21.97 10.13
C VAL A 120 19.74 20.81 9.46
N ASN A 121 18.82 20.12 10.14
CA ASN A 121 18.02 19.05 9.55
C ASN A 121 17.26 19.51 8.29
N LYS A 122 16.65 20.70 8.32
CA LYS A 122 15.98 21.29 7.15
C LYS A 122 16.97 21.56 5.99
N HIS A 123 18.17 22.02 6.31
CA HIS A 123 19.22 22.24 5.30
C HIS A 123 19.68 20.92 4.69
N LEU A 124 19.98 19.91 5.50
CA LEU A 124 20.40 18.59 5.04
C LEU A 124 19.30 17.87 4.25
N LEU A 125 18.05 18.01 4.65
CA LEU A 125 16.91 17.48 3.90
C LEU A 125 16.84 18.08 2.48
N ARG A 126 17.08 19.40 2.35
CA ARG A 126 17.14 20.04 1.02
C ARG A 126 18.27 19.48 0.17
N LEU A 127 19.45 19.26 0.76
CA LEU A 127 20.58 18.64 0.06
C LEU A 127 20.23 17.22 -0.41
N CYS A 128 19.64 16.39 0.46
CA CYS A 128 19.18 15.04 0.09
C CYS A 128 18.16 15.07 -1.06
N THR A 129 17.16 15.95 -0.92
CA THR A 129 16.06 16.04 -1.90
C THR A 129 16.57 16.52 -3.26
N ALA A 130 17.43 17.55 -3.27
CA ALA A 130 18.05 18.06 -4.49
C ALA A 130 18.88 16.97 -5.18
N TYR A 131 19.73 16.27 -4.42
CA TYR A 131 20.57 15.20 -4.95
C TYR A 131 19.75 14.05 -5.55
N LEU A 132 18.70 13.58 -4.84
CA LEU A 132 17.86 12.50 -5.35
C LEU A 132 17.06 12.90 -6.61
N GLN A 133 16.82 14.19 -6.83
CA GLN A 133 16.16 14.72 -8.02
C GLN A 133 17.09 14.93 -9.21
N GLU A 134 18.41 14.97 -8.99
CA GLU A 134 19.40 15.07 -10.06
C GLU A 134 19.32 13.85 -11.01
N GLU A 135 19.48 14.08 -12.30
CA GLU A 135 19.47 12.99 -13.30
C GLU A 135 20.64 12.03 -13.14
N ASP A 136 21.78 12.55 -12.72
CA ASP A 136 23.03 11.81 -12.52
C ASP A 136 23.17 11.25 -11.09
N CYS A 137 22.10 11.24 -10.30
CA CYS A 137 22.09 10.66 -8.97
C CYS A 137 22.46 9.17 -9.01
N GLY A 138 23.52 8.78 -8.27
CA GLY A 138 24.01 7.39 -8.24
C GLY A 138 23.05 6.37 -7.64
N CYS A 139 21.99 6.84 -6.93
CA CYS A 139 20.98 5.98 -6.34
C CYS A 139 19.72 5.85 -7.19
N ARG A 140 19.55 6.66 -8.24
CA ARG A 140 18.33 6.72 -9.03
C ARG A 140 18.42 5.83 -10.26
N VAL A 141 17.41 5.02 -10.46
CA VAL A 141 17.27 4.11 -11.61
C VAL A 141 16.05 4.53 -12.41
N LYS A 142 16.24 4.86 -13.69
CA LYS A 142 15.13 5.12 -14.62
C LYS A 142 14.41 3.79 -14.92
N LEU A 143 13.08 3.80 -14.83
CA LEU A 143 12.25 2.66 -15.15
C LEU A 143 11.85 2.70 -16.62
N ASP A 144 12.16 1.64 -17.35
CA ASP A 144 11.78 1.49 -18.74
C ASP A 144 10.48 0.68 -18.82
N PHE A 145 9.41 1.31 -19.30
CA PHE A 145 8.13 0.64 -19.52
C PHE A 145 8.11 -0.27 -20.75
N CYS A 146 9.08 -0.15 -21.64
CA CYS A 146 9.28 -1.10 -22.75
C CYS A 146 9.88 -2.42 -22.26
N SER A 147 10.47 -2.43 -21.04
CA SER A 147 11.01 -3.61 -20.39
C SER A 147 10.26 -3.89 -19.08
N SER A 148 9.60 -5.03 -19.01
CA SER A 148 8.91 -5.46 -17.79
C SER A 148 9.87 -5.78 -16.63
N GLN A 149 11.18 -5.92 -16.89
CA GLN A 149 12.16 -6.36 -15.90
C GLN A 149 12.29 -5.40 -14.71
N SER A 150 12.33 -4.09 -14.96
CA SER A 150 12.43 -3.07 -13.90
C SER A 150 11.17 -3.05 -13.04
N LEU A 151 9.99 -3.13 -13.66
CA LEU A 151 8.71 -3.20 -12.96
C LEU A 151 8.60 -4.48 -12.13
N LEU A 152 9.06 -5.61 -12.66
CA LEU A 152 9.09 -6.89 -11.98
C LEU A 152 10.04 -6.86 -10.77
N THR A 153 11.20 -6.21 -10.91
CA THR A 153 12.16 -6.04 -9.83
C THR A 153 11.56 -5.18 -8.71
N LEU A 154 10.90 -4.06 -9.05
CA LEU A 154 10.22 -3.21 -8.08
C LEU A 154 9.09 -3.95 -7.36
N ALA A 155 8.21 -4.63 -8.11
CA ALA A 155 7.12 -5.42 -7.53
C ALA A 155 7.64 -6.52 -6.60
N ARG A 156 8.70 -7.23 -7.01
CA ARG A 156 9.36 -8.25 -6.20
C ARG A 156 9.95 -7.66 -4.91
N SER A 157 10.56 -6.48 -4.99
CA SER A 157 11.13 -5.81 -3.81
C SER A 157 10.05 -5.48 -2.77
N VAL A 158 8.90 -4.97 -3.21
CA VAL A 158 7.76 -4.67 -2.32
C VAL A 158 7.23 -5.95 -1.68
N ILE A 159 7.01 -7.01 -2.46
CA ILE A 159 6.45 -8.27 -1.96
C ILE A 159 7.44 -8.99 -1.04
N SER A 160 8.71 -9.09 -1.42
CA SER A 160 9.73 -9.79 -0.62
C SER A 160 10.06 -9.07 0.69
N SER A 161 9.79 -7.76 0.79
CA SER A 161 9.98 -7.00 2.04
C SER A 161 8.94 -7.33 3.12
N LYS A 162 7.97 -8.21 2.85
CA LYS A 162 6.87 -8.56 3.76
C LYS A 162 6.95 -10.04 4.17
N PRO A 163 7.76 -10.38 5.18
CA PRO A 163 7.96 -11.76 5.60
C PRO A 163 6.67 -12.44 6.10
N ALA A 164 5.66 -11.68 6.52
CA ALA A 164 4.37 -12.22 6.97
C ALA A 164 3.61 -12.99 5.88
N CYS A 165 3.94 -12.81 4.62
CA CYS A 165 3.36 -13.59 3.53
C CYS A 165 3.93 -15.01 3.42
N VAL A 166 5.06 -15.29 4.08
CA VAL A 166 5.75 -16.61 4.11
C VAL A 166 5.88 -17.24 2.72
N LEU A 167 6.36 -16.47 1.76
CA LEU A 167 6.50 -16.90 0.37
C LEU A 167 7.90 -17.48 0.11
N THR A 168 7.98 -18.55 -0.65
CA THR A 168 9.21 -19.03 -1.25
C THR A 168 9.68 -18.08 -2.36
N LYS A 169 10.95 -18.17 -2.78
CA LYS A 169 11.48 -17.35 -3.89
C LYS A 169 10.68 -17.54 -5.19
N ALA A 170 10.21 -18.75 -5.48
CA ALA A 170 9.40 -19.07 -6.66
C ALA A 170 7.99 -18.43 -6.56
N GLU A 171 7.34 -18.54 -5.40
CA GLU A 171 6.03 -17.92 -5.15
C GLU A 171 6.11 -16.40 -5.17
N THR A 172 7.14 -15.80 -4.57
CA THR A 172 7.39 -14.35 -4.66
C THR A 172 7.51 -13.89 -6.11
N PHE A 173 8.27 -14.63 -6.93
CA PHE A 173 8.41 -14.32 -8.36
C PHE A 173 7.07 -14.45 -9.09
N HIS A 174 6.31 -15.51 -8.82
CA HIS A 174 4.99 -15.73 -9.42
C HIS A 174 4.01 -14.60 -9.10
N ILE A 175 3.85 -14.24 -7.82
CA ILE A 175 2.97 -13.15 -7.41
C ILE A 175 3.43 -11.80 -7.98
N SER A 176 4.75 -11.54 -8.01
CA SER A 176 5.28 -10.31 -8.63
C SER A 176 4.93 -10.21 -10.11
N LYS A 177 5.04 -11.33 -10.85
CA LYS A 177 4.65 -11.40 -12.26
C LYS A 177 3.14 -11.13 -12.43
N LEU A 178 2.31 -11.71 -11.57
CA LEU A 178 0.86 -11.47 -11.60
C LEU A 178 0.51 -10.01 -11.28
N ALA A 179 1.17 -9.40 -10.29
CA ALA A 179 0.95 -8.00 -9.94
C ALA A 179 1.31 -7.05 -11.10
N VAL A 180 2.45 -7.27 -11.75
CA VAL A 180 2.85 -6.49 -12.94
C VAL A 180 1.87 -6.74 -14.10
N HIS A 181 1.46 -7.98 -14.33
CA HIS A 181 0.48 -8.30 -15.38
C HIS A 181 -0.87 -7.61 -15.13
N ALA A 182 -1.39 -7.67 -13.88
CA ALA A 182 -2.62 -6.97 -13.53
C ALA A 182 -2.50 -5.44 -13.70
N PHE A 183 -1.36 -4.88 -13.29
CA PHE A 183 -1.07 -3.46 -13.50
C PHE A 183 -1.09 -3.09 -14.98
N LEU A 184 -0.40 -3.83 -15.84
CA LEU A 184 -0.37 -3.56 -17.28
C LEU A 184 -1.76 -3.69 -17.93
N LEU A 185 -2.57 -4.67 -17.52
CA LEU A 185 -3.96 -4.80 -17.96
C LEU A 185 -4.85 -3.63 -17.52
N SER A 186 -4.48 -2.94 -16.42
CA SER A 186 -5.22 -1.77 -15.94
C SER A 186 -4.89 -0.48 -16.69
N VAL A 187 -3.84 -0.47 -17.51
CA VAL A 187 -3.47 0.68 -18.33
C VAL A 187 -4.19 0.59 -19.66
N PRO A 188 -5.13 1.50 -19.99
CA PRO A 188 -5.88 1.44 -21.25
C PRO A 188 -4.97 1.78 -22.43
N SER A 189 -5.12 1.02 -23.54
CA SER A 189 -4.29 1.15 -24.75
C SER A 189 -4.65 2.36 -25.61
N ASN A 190 -5.91 2.83 -25.55
CA ASN A 190 -6.48 3.78 -26.50
C ASN A 190 -7.24 4.92 -25.81
N SER A 191 -6.54 5.81 -25.11
CA SER A 191 -7.18 7.00 -24.51
C SER A 191 -6.53 8.27 -25.05
N PRO A 192 -7.16 9.00 -25.98
CA PRO A 192 -6.76 10.36 -26.30
C PRO A 192 -7.15 11.28 -25.14
N GLY A 193 -6.19 11.85 -24.43
CA GLY A 193 -6.43 12.80 -23.35
C GLY A 193 -6.07 12.29 -21.94
N THR A 194 -6.85 12.66 -20.94
CA THR A 194 -6.61 12.24 -19.54
C THR A 194 -6.87 10.74 -19.36
N VAL A 195 -5.81 9.96 -19.25
CA VAL A 195 -5.87 8.51 -19.03
C VAL A 195 -6.42 8.23 -17.63
N ARG A 196 -7.63 7.68 -17.56
CA ARG A 196 -8.12 7.06 -16.32
C ARG A 196 -7.62 5.63 -16.28
N LEU A 197 -6.80 5.33 -15.28
CA LEU A 197 -6.39 3.96 -15.03
C LEU A 197 -7.59 3.09 -14.71
N GLY A 198 -7.57 1.88 -15.24
CA GLY A 198 -8.53 0.86 -14.93
C GLY A 198 -8.45 0.41 -13.46
N ARG A 199 -9.24 -0.58 -13.10
CA ARG A 199 -9.35 -1.07 -11.72
C ARG A 199 -8.97 -2.55 -11.64
N ILE A 200 -8.18 -2.88 -10.61
CA ILE A 200 -7.84 -4.26 -10.27
C ILE A 200 -8.72 -4.68 -9.08
N VAL A 201 -9.51 -5.72 -9.28
CA VAL A 201 -10.30 -6.33 -8.19
C VAL A 201 -9.52 -7.52 -7.65
N THR A 202 -9.25 -7.54 -6.36
CA THR A 202 -8.48 -8.60 -5.71
C THR A 202 -9.40 -9.53 -4.93
N ILE A 203 -9.42 -10.81 -5.30
CA ILE A 203 -10.21 -11.86 -4.66
C ILE A 203 -9.27 -12.85 -3.97
N GLY A 204 -9.57 -13.23 -2.72
CA GLY A 204 -8.81 -14.24 -1.99
C GLY A 204 -9.49 -15.60 -2.02
N VAL A 205 -8.71 -16.65 -2.25
CA VAL A 205 -9.15 -18.03 -2.19
C VAL A 205 -8.28 -18.80 -1.20
N GLU A 206 -8.89 -19.23 -0.11
CA GLU A 206 -8.22 -19.99 0.95
C GLU A 206 -8.09 -21.48 0.60
N GLY A 207 -7.12 -22.14 1.23
CA GLY A 207 -6.93 -23.60 1.13
C GLY A 207 -6.12 -24.04 -0.08
N HIS A 208 -5.69 -23.13 -0.94
CA HIS A 208 -4.94 -23.44 -2.17
C HIS A 208 -3.50 -22.95 -2.14
N PRO A 209 -2.59 -23.62 -2.88
CA PRO A 209 -1.21 -23.15 -3.04
C PRO A 209 -1.17 -21.76 -3.70
N VAL A 210 -0.17 -20.96 -3.32
CA VAL A 210 0.07 -19.62 -3.91
C VAL A 210 0.24 -19.68 -5.43
N MET A 211 0.83 -20.76 -5.95
CA MET A 211 1.04 -20.98 -7.38
C MET A 211 -0.25 -21.10 -8.21
N ASN A 212 -1.40 -21.32 -7.56
CA ASN A 212 -2.72 -21.34 -8.22
C ASN A 212 -3.31 -19.93 -8.37
N SER A 213 -2.63 -18.90 -7.86
CA SER A 213 -3.02 -17.50 -8.08
C SER A 213 -2.95 -17.16 -9.57
N ALA A 214 -3.90 -16.33 -10.05
CA ALA A 214 -4.01 -15.97 -11.46
C ALA A 214 -4.61 -14.59 -11.65
N VAL A 215 -4.40 -14.01 -12.84
CA VAL A 215 -5.01 -12.75 -13.26
C VAL A 215 -5.89 -12.98 -14.47
N PHE A 216 -7.08 -12.41 -14.45
CA PHE A 216 -8.08 -12.49 -15.52
C PHE A 216 -8.46 -11.10 -16.01
N ALA A 217 -8.41 -10.88 -17.31
CA ALA A 217 -8.98 -9.66 -17.90
C ALA A 217 -10.50 -9.69 -17.74
N GLY A 218 -11.08 -8.64 -17.17
CA GLY A 218 -12.49 -8.59 -16.80
C GLY A 218 -12.75 -8.84 -15.32
N LEU A 219 -13.98 -9.22 -14.98
CA LEU A 219 -14.42 -9.35 -13.59
C LEU A 219 -14.82 -10.78 -13.26
N LEU A 220 -14.36 -11.26 -12.11
CA LEU A 220 -14.84 -12.51 -11.50
C LEU A 220 -15.84 -12.18 -10.40
N LEU A 221 -17.00 -12.87 -10.45
CA LEU A 221 -18.04 -12.79 -9.43
C LEU A 221 -18.17 -14.16 -8.76
N GLU A 222 -18.18 -14.18 -7.43
CA GLU A 222 -18.47 -15.38 -6.68
C GLU A 222 -19.99 -15.68 -6.79
N VAL A 223 -20.35 -16.86 -7.27
CA VAL A 223 -21.74 -17.26 -7.49
C VAL A 223 -21.97 -18.59 -6.82
N HIS A 224 -22.90 -18.59 -5.87
CA HIS A 224 -23.27 -19.78 -5.10
C HIS A 224 -24.39 -20.60 -5.76
N ASP A 225 -25.08 -20.03 -6.75
CA ASP A 225 -26.20 -20.66 -7.41
C ASP A 225 -25.74 -21.63 -8.50
N ILE A 226 -25.88 -22.92 -8.22
CA ILE A 226 -25.55 -24.02 -9.14
C ILE A 226 -26.38 -23.95 -10.44
N PHE A 227 -27.59 -23.42 -10.39
CA PHE A 227 -28.46 -23.27 -11.56
C PHE A 227 -27.88 -22.23 -12.52
N CYS A 228 -27.45 -21.08 -12.00
CA CYS A 228 -26.75 -20.04 -12.75
C CYS A 228 -25.52 -20.61 -13.47
N LEU A 229 -24.68 -21.37 -12.77
CA LEU A 229 -23.48 -21.98 -13.35
C LEU A 229 -23.77 -22.98 -14.48
N LYS A 230 -24.88 -23.76 -14.33
CA LYS A 230 -25.32 -24.69 -15.39
C LYS A 230 -25.87 -23.96 -16.63
N MET A 231 -26.55 -22.84 -16.42
CA MET A 231 -27.06 -22.02 -17.52
C MET A 231 -25.93 -21.41 -18.34
N VAL A 232 -24.91 -20.84 -17.69
CA VAL A 232 -23.74 -20.26 -18.35
C VAL A 232 -23.05 -21.28 -19.27
N LYS A 233 -22.86 -22.52 -18.81
CA LYS A 233 -22.26 -23.60 -19.63
C LYS A 233 -23.06 -23.96 -20.90
N LYS A 234 -24.34 -23.57 -20.98
CA LYS A 234 -25.24 -23.84 -22.12
C LYS A 234 -25.46 -22.66 -23.04
N MET A 235 -25.03 -21.45 -22.64
CA MET A 235 -25.23 -20.23 -23.45
C MET A 235 -24.12 -20.06 -24.48
N HIS A 236 -24.55 -19.79 -25.70
CA HIS A 236 -23.65 -19.55 -26.86
C HIS A 236 -23.90 -18.20 -27.54
N THR A 237 -24.65 -17.29 -26.89
CA THR A 237 -24.98 -15.99 -27.48
C THR A 237 -24.01 -14.91 -27.02
N ASN A 238 -23.28 -14.32 -27.94
CA ASN A 238 -22.35 -13.20 -27.71
C ASN A 238 -22.69 -12.05 -28.65
N PRO A 239 -22.70 -10.78 -28.21
CA PRO A 239 -22.61 -10.27 -26.83
C PRO A 239 -23.90 -10.41 -26.02
N LEU A 240 -23.78 -10.47 -24.69
CA LEU A 240 -24.90 -10.59 -23.76
C LEU A 240 -25.32 -9.20 -23.25
N ARG A 241 -26.59 -8.85 -23.42
CA ARG A 241 -27.17 -7.63 -22.84
C ARG A 241 -27.45 -7.84 -21.35
N MET A 242 -27.09 -6.84 -20.53
CA MET A 242 -27.30 -6.91 -19.10
C MET A 242 -27.96 -5.66 -18.52
N VAL A 243 -28.55 -5.83 -17.34
CA VAL A 243 -29.05 -4.74 -16.51
C VAL A 243 -28.54 -4.88 -15.09
N LEU A 244 -28.29 -3.74 -14.42
CA LEU A 244 -27.72 -3.68 -13.09
C LEU A 244 -28.63 -2.87 -12.17
N PHE A 245 -29.15 -3.48 -11.09
CA PHE A 245 -30.01 -2.85 -10.10
C PHE A 245 -29.24 -2.54 -8.81
N SER A 246 -29.34 -1.33 -8.32
CA SER A 246 -28.84 -0.93 -6.99
C SER A 246 -29.92 -0.96 -5.92
N ALA A 247 -31.20 -0.86 -6.32
CA ALA A 247 -32.34 -1.01 -5.43
C ALA A 247 -32.53 -2.48 -5.02
N SER A 248 -33.20 -2.73 -3.88
CA SER A 248 -33.69 -4.04 -3.50
C SER A 248 -34.88 -4.42 -4.36
N LEU A 249 -34.89 -5.66 -4.81
CA LEU A 249 -35.99 -6.26 -5.55
C LEU A 249 -36.70 -7.34 -4.71
N ALA A 250 -36.61 -7.21 -3.38
CA ALA A 250 -37.24 -8.15 -2.44
C ALA A 250 -38.76 -7.96 -2.29
N GLY A 251 -39.27 -6.78 -2.64
CA GLY A 251 -40.66 -6.42 -2.46
C GLY A 251 -41.01 -5.83 -1.10
N ASP A 252 -40.00 -5.52 -0.28
CA ASP A 252 -40.20 -4.93 1.05
C ASP A 252 -40.50 -3.42 0.95
N LEU A 253 -41.61 -2.98 1.54
CA LEU A 253 -42.04 -1.58 1.60
C LEU A 253 -40.97 -0.66 2.24
N SER A 254 -40.23 -1.15 3.22
CA SER A 254 -39.21 -0.41 3.96
C SER A 254 -38.00 0.02 3.12
N GLU A 255 -37.79 -0.58 1.96
CA GLU A 255 -36.64 -0.30 1.07
C GLU A 255 -37.00 0.58 -0.15
N LEU A 256 -38.26 1.01 -0.29
CA LEU A 256 -38.74 1.77 -1.44
C LEU A 256 -38.31 3.27 -1.46
N GLY A 257 -37.46 3.67 -0.53
CA GLY A 257 -36.91 5.04 -0.45
C GLY A 257 -37.66 5.96 0.52
N ASP A 258 -37.17 7.21 0.63
CA ASP A 258 -37.68 8.22 1.59
C ASP A 258 -39.07 8.82 1.21
N GLY A 259 -39.88 8.13 0.42
CA GLY A 259 -41.20 8.53 0.02
C GLY A 259 -42.27 8.18 1.05
N VAL A 260 -43.28 9.03 1.18
CA VAL A 260 -44.51 8.71 1.93
C VAL A 260 -45.38 7.83 1.04
N ILE A 261 -45.67 6.62 1.50
CA ILE A 261 -46.56 5.69 0.82
C ILE A 261 -47.93 5.79 1.52
N GLU A 262 -48.94 6.34 0.83
CA GLU A 262 -50.32 6.29 1.30
C GLU A 262 -50.96 4.97 0.90
N VAL A 263 -51.31 4.16 1.89
CA VAL A 263 -51.97 2.86 1.70
C VAL A 263 -53.46 3.03 1.98
N HIS A 264 -54.27 2.82 0.96
CA HIS A 264 -55.73 2.78 1.13
C HIS A 264 -56.20 1.44 1.70
N THR A 265 -57.19 1.45 2.59
CA THR A 265 -57.78 0.26 3.20
C THR A 265 -58.33 -0.67 2.14
N GLY A 266 -57.88 -1.94 2.16
CA GLY A 266 -58.34 -2.97 1.23
C GLY A 266 -57.42 -3.26 0.04
N VAL A 267 -56.25 -2.60 -0.02
CA VAL A 267 -55.25 -2.85 -1.04
C VAL A 267 -54.14 -3.74 -0.45
N ASP A 268 -53.89 -4.86 -1.09
CA ASP A 268 -52.71 -5.70 -0.79
C ASP A 268 -51.50 -5.09 -1.47
N THR A 269 -50.73 -4.31 -0.70
CA THR A 269 -49.55 -3.60 -1.18
C THR A 269 -48.44 -4.53 -1.63
N ASP A 270 -48.30 -5.68 -0.99
CA ASP A 270 -47.24 -6.65 -1.32
C ASP A 270 -47.48 -7.27 -2.69
N SER A 271 -48.74 -7.62 -2.99
CA SER A 271 -49.13 -8.10 -4.32
C SER A 271 -48.92 -7.06 -5.41
N GLN A 272 -49.23 -5.78 -5.15
CA GLN A 272 -49.02 -4.71 -6.13
C GLN A 272 -47.55 -4.44 -6.43
N ILE A 273 -46.70 -4.45 -5.40
CA ILE A 273 -45.23 -4.29 -5.58
C ILE A 273 -44.69 -5.47 -6.37
N LEU A 274 -45.13 -6.70 -6.06
CA LEU A 274 -44.71 -7.87 -6.80
C LEU A 274 -45.12 -7.82 -8.27
N ASP A 275 -46.33 -7.33 -8.58
CA ASP A 275 -46.81 -7.14 -9.95
C ASP A 275 -45.97 -6.11 -10.69
N GLN A 276 -45.60 -5.01 -10.05
CA GLN A 276 -44.70 -4.00 -10.61
C GLN A 276 -43.30 -4.55 -10.91
N LEU A 277 -42.75 -5.35 -9.99
CA LEU A 277 -41.44 -6.01 -10.18
C LEU A 277 -41.48 -7.02 -11.32
N LEU A 278 -42.59 -7.80 -11.44
CA LEU A 278 -42.79 -8.72 -12.53
C LEU A 278 -42.94 -8.01 -13.88
N GLU A 279 -43.64 -6.88 -13.92
CA GLU A 279 -43.77 -6.05 -15.12
C GLU A 279 -42.43 -5.48 -15.56
N LEU A 280 -41.63 -4.95 -14.61
CA LEU A 280 -40.27 -4.49 -14.86
C LEU A 280 -39.41 -5.59 -15.47
N SER A 281 -39.53 -6.81 -14.95
CA SER A 281 -38.78 -7.97 -15.44
C SER A 281 -39.22 -8.44 -16.79
N LYS A 282 -40.52 -8.40 -17.10
CA LYS A 282 -41.06 -8.70 -18.45
C LYS A 282 -40.44 -7.75 -19.48
N ARG A 283 -40.44 -6.45 -19.18
CA ARG A 283 -39.82 -5.44 -20.06
C ARG A 283 -38.33 -5.69 -20.25
N ALA A 284 -37.58 -6.01 -19.19
CA ALA A 284 -36.17 -6.36 -19.31
C ALA A 284 -35.94 -7.57 -20.24
N VAL A 285 -36.81 -8.58 -20.16
CA VAL A 285 -36.74 -9.77 -21.03
C VAL A 285 -37.10 -9.41 -22.47
N GLU A 286 -38.14 -8.60 -22.69
CA GLU A 286 -38.53 -8.09 -24.02
C GLU A 286 -37.42 -7.26 -24.67
N ASP A 287 -36.70 -6.47 -23.86
CA ASP A 287 -35.52 -5.69 -24.28
C ASP A 287 -34.28 -6.59 -24.56
N GLY A 288 -34.40 -7.91 -24.41
CA GLY A 288 -33.35 -8.88 -24.73
C GLY A 288 -32.28 -9.04 -23.66
N VAL A 289 -32.57 -8.68 -22.42
CA VAL A 289 -31.63 -8.89 -21.29
C VAL A 289 -31.42 -10.39 -21.07
N LYS A 290 -30.15 -10.80 -20.99
CA LYS A 290 -29.72 -12.16 -20.68
C LYS A 290 -28.98 -12.31 -19.36
N LEU A 291 -28.51 -11.18 -18.79
CA LEU A 291 -27.85 -11.14 -17.49
C LEU A 291 -28.52 -10.06 -16.64
N PHE A 292 -29.14 -10.50 -15.55
CA PHE A 292 -29.84 -9.64 -14.60
C PHE A 292 -29.09 -9.64 -13.27
N VAL A 293 -28.54 -8.49 -12.88
CA VAL A 293 -27.67 -8.36 -11.71
C VAL A 293 -28.28 -7.38 -10.72
N CYS A 294 -28.35 -7.78 -9.45
CA CYS A 294 -28.85 -6.95 -8.37
C CYS A 294 -27.82 -6.84 -7.24
N GLN A 295 -27.63 -5.62 -6.73
CA GLN A 295 -26.78 -5.35 -5.57
C GLN A 295 -27.29 -6.07 -4.31
N LYS A 296 -28.60 -6.06 -4.11
CA LYS A 296 -29.31 -6.59 -2.96
C LYS A 296 -30.04 -7.89 -3.31
N VAL A 297 -31.13 -8.17 -2.63
CA VAL A 297 -31.94 -9.39 -2.77
C VAL A 297 -32.94 -9.24 -3.92
N ILE A 298 -33.24 -10.33 -4.59
CA ILE A 298 -34.30 -10.43 -5.61
C ILE A 298 -35.39 -11.37 -5.08
N HIS A 299 -36.66 -10.97 -5.22
CA HIS A 299 -37.80 -11.78 -4.79
C HIS A 299 -37.80 -13.16 -5.47
N PRO A 300 -38.08 -14.27 -4.76
CA PRO A 300 -38.00 -15.62 -5.33
C PRO A 300 -38.89 -15.85 -6.56
N VAL A 301 -40.10 -15.30 -6.58
CA VAL A 301 -40.99 -15.36 -7.75
C VAL A 301 -40.38 -14.71 -8.98
N LEU A 302 -39.73 -13.58 -8.78
CA LEU A 302 -39.02 -12.85 -9.82
C LEU A 302 -37.84 -13.63 -10.37
N GLN A 303 -37.05 -14.23 -9.47
CA GLN A 303 -35.95 -15.12 -9.86
C GLN A 303 -36.46 -16.30 -10.68
N GLN A 304 -37.54 -16.94 -10.25
CA GLN A 304 -38.12 -18.05 -10.96
C GLN A 304 -38.62 -17.66 -12.36
N TYR A 305 -39.29 -16.51 -12.48
CA TYR A 305 -39.74 -15.99 -13.76
C TYR A 305 -38.55 -15.75 -14.71
N LEU A 306 -37.56 -14.96 -14.28
CA LEU A 306 -36.39 -14.65 -15.11
C LEU A 306 -35.62 -15.91 -15.56
N ARG A 307 -35.45 -16.88 -14.65
CA ARG A 307 -34.83 -18.18 -14.96
C ARG A 307 -35.64 -18.98 -16.00
N SER A 308 -36.97 -18.93 -15.93
CA SER A 308 -37.84 -19.60 -16.92
C SER A 308 -37.68 -18.99 -18.31
N GLN A 309 -37.37 -17.70 -18.40
CA GLN A 309 -37.08 -16.98 -19.65
C GLN A 309 -35.61 -17.11 -20.13
N GLY A 310 -34.83 -17.95 -19.46
CA GLY A 310 -33.43 -18.18 -19.83
C GLY A 310 -32.50 -16.99 -19.49
N VAL A 311 -32.84 -16.17 -18.50
CA VAL A 311 -32.03 -15.05 -18.01
C VAL A 311 -31.18 -15.54 -16.83
N ILE A 312 -29.89 -15.21 -16.85
CA ILE A 312 -28.97 -15.45 -15.73
C ILE A 312 -29.23 -14.37 -14.66
N VAL A 313 -29.53 -14.82 -13.43
CA VAL A 313 -29.84 -13.94 -12.32
C VAL A 313 -28.74 -14.02 -11.28
N ILE A 314 -28.16 -12.86 -10.92
CA ILE A 314 -27.15 -12.74 -9.86
C ILE A 314 -27.65 -11.72 -8.85
N GLU A 315 -27.79 -12.14 -7.60
CA GLU A 315 -28.18 -11.26 -6.50
C GLU A 315 -27.04 -11.11 -5.48
N ARG A 316 -27.19 -10.15 -4.55
CA ARG A 316 -26.27 -9.90 -3.43
C ARG A 316 -24.82 -9.64 -3.87
N VAL A 317 -24.65 -8.97 -5.00
CA VAL A 317 -23.31 -8.66 -5.52
C VAL A 317 -22.52 -7.74 -4.58
N GLY A 318 -23.21 -6.97 -3.74
CA GLY A 318 -22.60 -6.05 -2.80
C GLY A 318 -22.18 -4.72 -3.45
N VAL A 319 -22.07 -3.69 -2.62
CA VAL A 319 -21.77 -2.32 -3.07
C VAL A 319 -20.38 -2.19 -3.73
N ALA A 320 -19.40 -2.96 -3.25
CA ALA A 320 -18.02 -2.89 -3.72
C ALA A 320 -17.83 -3.30 -5.19
N LEU A 321 -18.71 -4.14 -5.73
CA LEU A 321 -18.65 -4.64 -7.10
C LEU A 321 -19.55 -3.87 -8.08
N MET A 322 -20.41 -2.97 -7.59
CA MET A 322 -21.34 -2.19 -8.44
C MET A 322 -20.60 -1.29 -9.42
N GLU A 323 -19.64 -0.49 -8.93
CA GLU A 323 -18.83 0.38 -9.77
C GLU A 323 -17.96 -0.41 -10.77
N PRO A 324 -17.22 -1.47 -10.36
CA PRO A 324 -16.53 -2.35 -11.30
C PRO A 324 -17.43 -2.92 -12.40
N LEU A 325 -18.64 -3.38 -12.05
CA LEU A 325 -19.60 -3.90 -13.03
C LEU A 325 -20.07 -2.81 -13.99
N ALA A 326 -20.41 -1.64 -13.49
CA ALA A 326 -20.82 -0.50 -14.33
C ALA A 326 -19.70 -0.09 -15.30
N LEU A 327 -18.45 -0.02 -14.82
CA LEU A 327 -17.30 0.31 -15.66
C LEU A 327 -17.00 -0.77 -16.72
N LEU A 328 -17.11 -2.05 -16.33
CA LEU A 328 -16.86 -3.17 -17.24
C LEU A 328 -17.84 -3.23 -18.38
N THR A 329 -19.13 -3.02 -18.07
CA THR A 329 -20.25 -3.32 -18.97
C THR A 329 -20.85 -2.11 -19.66
N GLY A 330 -20.53 -0.91 -19.15
CA GLY A 330 -21.16 0.35 -19.57
C GLY A 330 -22.59 0.56 -19.02
N ALA A 331 -23.08 -0.36 -18.16
CA ALA A 331 -24.40 -0.26 -17.56
C ALA A 331 -24.47 0.87 -16.53
N GLN A 332 -25.58 1.61 -16.49
CA GLN A 332 -25.89 2.53 -15.38
C GLN A 332 -26.78 1.80 -14.37
N PRO A 333 -26.39 1.79 -13.06
CA PRO A 333 -27.21 1.16 -12.04
C PRO A 333 -28.59 1.80 -11.92
N VAL A 334 -29.63 0.97 -11.94
CA VAL A 334 -31.03 1.39 -11.78
C VAL A 334 -31.37 1.40 -10.30
N ALA A 335 -31.73 2.57 -9.78
CA ALA A 335 -32.08 2.78 -8.37
C ALA A 335 -33.58 2.84 -8.11
N THR A 336 -34.40 3.03 -9.17
CA THR A 336 -35.86 3.22 -9.05
C THR A 336 -36.63 2.08 -9.69
N LEU A 337 -37.72 1.68 -9.05
CA LEU A 337 -38.58 0.57 -9.51
C LEU A 337 -39.80 1.04 -10.33
N HIS A 338 -40.09 2.34 -10.31
CA HIS A 338 -41.32 2.91 -10.86
C HIS A 338 -41.23 3.46 -12.28
N THR A 339 -40.03 3.52 -12.86
CA THR A 339 -39.82 4.06 -14.20
C THR A 339 -39.40 2.97 -15.17
N SER A 340 -39.70 3.17 -16.46
CA SER A 340 -39.16 2.32 -17.51
C SER A 340 -37.63 2.33 -17.47
N ILE A 341 -36.99 1.19 -17.73
CA ILE A 341 -35.54 1.07 -17.75
C ILE A 341 -34.98 1.96 -18.86
N PRO A 342 -34.16 2.98 -18.55
CA PRO A 342 -33.57 3.84 -19.59
C PRO A 342 -32.64 3.06 -20.50
N VAL A 343 -32.56 3.41 -21.78
CA VAL A 343 -31.64 2.74 -22.74
C VAL A 343 -30.19 2.74 -22.25
N LYS A 344 -29.76 3.80 -21.56
CA LYS A 344 -28.43 3.93 -20.95
C LYS A 344 -28.16 3.00 -19.76
N ALA A 345 -29.22 2.43 -19.17
CA ALA A 345 -29.08 1.49 -18.06
C ALA A 345 -28.62 0.11 -18.52
N TYR A 346 -28.78 -0.19 -19.79
CA TYR A 346 -28.32 -1.47 -20.35
C TYR A 346 -26.82 -1.46 -20.62
N GLY A 347 -26.16 -2.51 -20.19
CA GLY A 347 -24.76 -2.79 -20.50
C GLY A 347 -24.61 -4.02 -21.38
N SER A 348 -23.37 -4.31 -21.75
CA SER A 348 -23.04 -5.49 -22.54
C SER A 348 -21.80 -6.22 -22.01
N VAL A 349 -21.80 -7.53 -22.10
CA VAL A 349 -20.67 -8.41 -21.76
C VAL A 349 -20.36 -9.24 -23.01
N LYS A 350 -19.08 -9.36 -23.34
CA LYS A 350 -18.63 -10.11 -24.54
C LYS A 350 -18.89 -11.59 -24.39
N ASP A 351 -18.47 -12.15 -23.23
CA ASP A 351 -18.55 -13.57 -22.95
C ASP A 351 -18.67 -13.84 -21.46
N LEU A 352 -19.30 -14.96 -21.10
CA LEU A 352 -19.42 -15.48 -19.75
C LEU A 352 -18.82 -16.88 -19.69
N SER A 353 -17.92 -17.09 -18.73
CA SER A 353 -17.34 -18.41 -18.48
C SER A 353 -17.27 -18.71 -17.00
N VAL A 354 -17.30 -19.99 -16.64
CA VAL A 354 -17.14 -20.43 -15.26
C VAL A 354 -15.68 -20.78 -15.02
N LYS A 355 -15.11 -20.22 -13.94
CA LYS A 355 -13.76 -20.55 -13.44
C LYS A 355 -13.89 -21.22 -12.09
N GLU A 356 -13.23 -22.34 -11.91
CA GLU A 356 -13.29 -23.13 -10.68
C GLU A 356 -11.96 -22.99 -9.92
N PHE A 357 -12.04 -22.63 -8.64
CA PHE A 357 -10.94 -22.56 -7.71
C PHE A 357 -11.27 -23.46 -6.51
N GLY A 358 -10.91 -24.73 -6.62
CA GLY A 358 -11.28 -25.74 -5.64
C GLY A 358 -12.80 -25.87 -5.52
N SER A 359 -13.32 -25.61 -4.33
CA SER A 359 -14.77 -25.66 -4.06
C SER A 359 -15.53 -24.41 -4.50
N LYS A 360 -14.82 -23.32 -4.86
CA LYS A 360 -15.44 -22.06 -5.26
C LYS A 360 -15.55 -21.98 -6.78
N ALA A 361 -16.79 -21.79 -7.25
CA ALA A 361 -17.06 -21.51 -8.65
C ALA A 361 -17.31 -20.00 -8.82
N MET A 362 -16.62 -19.40 -9.77
CA MET A 362 -16.71 -17.98 -10.07
C MET A 362 -17.14 -17.77 -11.53
N LEU A 363 -18.02 -16.80 -11.72
CA LEU A 363 -18.46 -16.38 -13.04
C LEU A 363 -17.48 -15.31 -13.56
N HIS A 364 -16.85 -15.58 -14.67
CA HIS A 364 -15.94 -14.66 -15.36
C HIS A 364 -16.69 -13.87 -16.44
N LEU A 365 -16.78 -12.56 -16.25
CA LEU A 365 -17.35 -11.60 -17.19
C LEU A 365 -16.23 -10.98 -18.00
N GLN A 366 -16.24 -11.22 -19.30
CA GLN A 366 -15.29 -10.59 -20.22
C GLN A 366 -15.88 -9.29 -20.78
N PRO A 367 -15.13 -8.19 -20.81
CA PRO A 367 -15.62 -6.93 -21.33
C PRO A 367 -15.85 -6.99 -22.85
N ALA A 368 -16.86 -6.27 -23.32
CA ALA A 368 -17.12 -6.14 -24.75
C ALA A 368 -16.10 -5.21 -25.46
N ALA A 369 -15.54 -4.26 -24.72
CA ALA A 369 -14.49 -3.35 -25.16
C ALA A 369 -13.33 -3.36 -24.14
N GLU A 370 -12.18 -2.81 -24.51
CA GLU A 370 -11.07 -2.63 -23.57
C GLU A 370 -11.51 -1.72 -22.40
N SER A 371 -11.71 -2.30 -21.24
CA SER A 371 -12.21 -1.60 -20.03
C SER A 371 -11.11 -1.25 -19.03
N GLY A 372 -9.88 -1.76 -19.24
CA GLY A 372 -8.81 -1.67 -18.25
C GLY A 372 -9.14 -2.38 -16.93
N MET A 373 -10.19 -3.22 -16.92
CA MET A 373 -10.63 -3.95 -15.74
C MET A 373 -10.01 -5.34 -15.71
N CYS A 374 -9.44 -5.73 -14.57
CA CYS A 374 -8.99 -7.10 -14.35
C CYS A 374 -9.24 -7.57 -12.92
N THR A 375 -9.28 -8.87 -12.75
CA THR A 375 -9.40 -9.51 -11.44
C THR A 375 -8.15 -10.33 -11.16
N MET A 376 -7.53 -10.06 -10.01
CA MET A 376 -6.41 -10.82 -9.47
C MET A 376 -6.94 -11.78 -8.39
N VAL A 377 -6.88 -13.08 -8.68
CA VAL A 377 -7.20 -14.13 -7.71
C VAL A 377 -5.92 -14.51 -6.98
N ILE A 378 -5.91 -14.34 -5.68
CA ILE A 378 -4.79 -14.68 -4.80
C ILE A 378 -5.17 -15.90 -3.99
N CYS A 379 -4.35 -16.94 -4.04
CA CYS A 379 -4.52 -18.18 -3.30
C CYS A 379 -3.49 -18.27 -2.18
N HIS A 380 -3.90 -18.74 -1.02
CA HIS A 380 -3.00 -19.12 0.05
C HIS A 380 -3.63 -20.21 0.92
N ARG A 381 -2.81 -21.12 1.47
CA ARG A 381 -3.31 -22.21 2.33
C ARG A 381 -3.82 -21.73 3.68
N ASN A 382 -3.29 -20.60 4.18
CA ASN A 382 -3.61 -20.01 5.47
C ASN A 382 -4.32 -18.66 5.28
N GLU A 383 -5.45 -18.46 5.94
CA GLU A 383 -6.28 -17.26 5.83
C GLU A 383 -5.56 -15.98 6.30
N THR A 384 -4.81 -16.05 7.40
CA THR A 384 -4.06 -14.91 7.93
C THR A 384 -3.02 -14.43 6.93
N MET A 385 -2.26 -15.37 6.33
CA MET A 385 -1.27 -15.06 5.31
C MET A 385 -1.91 -14.61 4.00
N LEU A 386 -3.08 -15.15 3.65
CA LEU A 386 -3.87 -14.70 2.51
C LEU A 386 -4.28 -13.23 2.65
N SER A 387 -4.73 -12.84 3.84
CA SER A 387 -5.13 -11.46 4.12
C SER A 387 -3.95 -10.49 4.02
N GLU A 388 -2.78 -10.86 4.55
CA GLU A 388 -1.55 -10.07 4.40
C GLU A 388 -1.12 -9.99 2.93
N LEU A 389 -1.11 -11.11 2.21
CA LEU A 389 -0.73 -11.16 0.80
C LEU A 389 -1.65 -10.31 -0.08
N LYS A 390 -2.97 -10.31 0.19
CA LYS A 390 -3.92 -9.40 -0.48
C LYS A 390 -3.58 -7.93 -0.24
N SER A 391 -3.23 -7.57 1.00
CA SER A 391 -2.82 -6.23 1.37
C SER A 391 -1.53 -5.83 0.64
N VAL A 392 -0.55 -6.71 0.61
CA VAL A 392 0.74 -6.50 -0.07
C VAL A 392 0.57 -6.36 -1.58
N CYS A 393 -0.29 -7.16 -2.21
CA CYS A 393 -0.59 -7.02 -3.64
C CYS A 393 -1.24 -5.67 -3.97
N LYS A 394 -2.14 -5.15 -3.12
CA LYS A 394 -2.70 -3.80 -3.27
C LYS A 394 -1.64 -2.71 -3.10
N GLN A 395 -0.73 -2.87 -2.14
CA GLN A 395 0.40 -1.95 -1.98
C GLN A 395 1.31 -1.97 -3.21
N THR A 396 1.61 -3.16 -3.74
CA THR A 396 2.41 -3.33 -4.96
C THR A 396 1.75 -2.67 -6.16
N GLU A 397 0.45 -2.85 -6.34
CA GLU A 397 -0.33 -2.16 -7.37
C GLU A 397 -0.19 -0.65 -7.25
N HIS A 398 -0.35 -0.11 -6.03
CA HIS A 398 -0.24 1.33 -5.81
C HIS A 398 1.17 1.85 -6.11
N VAL A 399 2.20 1.15 -5.65
CA VAL A 399 3.60 1.49 -5.95
C VAL A 399 3.86 1.50 -7.47
N LEU A 400 3.36 0.50 -8.20
CA LEU A 400 3.47 0.47 -9.67
C LEU A 400 2.72 1.64 -10.33
N ARG A 401 1.56 2.05 -9.80
CA ARG A 401 0.82 3.22 -10.29
C ARG A 401 1.57 4.54 -10.08
N LEU A 402 2.36 4.65 -8.99
CA LEU A 402 3.20 5.83 -8.77
C LEU A 402 4.26 6.01 -9.85
N THR A 403 4.77 4.91 -10.42
CA THR A 403 5.78 4.95 -11.50
C THR A 403 5.26 5.56 -12.81
N LEU A 404 3.95 5.61 -13.02
CA LEU A 404 3.36 6.27 -14.21
C LEU A 404 3.52 7.79 -14.17
N ARG A 405 3.62 8.36 -12.97
CA ARG A 405 3.84 9.80 -12.80
C ARG A 405 5.31 10.15 -12.79
N GLU A 406 6.11 9.30 -12.15
CA GLU A 406 7.55 9.46 -12.00
C GLU A 406 8.22 8.11 -12.31
N PRO A 407 8.70 7.90 -13.56
CA PRO A 407 9.26 6.63 -14.00
C PRO A 407 10.68 6.40 -13.45
N SER A 408 10.80 6.46 -12.14
CA SER A 408 12.07 6.31 -11.42
C SER A 408 11.89 5.43 -10.18
N ALA A 409 12.94 4.71 -9.83
CA ALA A 409 13.10 3.98 -8.58
C ALA A 409 14.42 4.34 -7.92
N LEU A 410 14.56 4.02 -6.63
CA LEU A 410 15.79 4.15 -5.88
C LEU A 410 16.40 2.78 -5.59
N LEU A 411 17.71 2.72 -5.39
CA LEU A 411 18.39 1.51 -4.96
C LEU A 411 17.91 1.13 -3.55
N GLY A 412 17.38 -0.07 -3.40
CA GLY A 412 16.90 -0.59 -2.12
C GLY A 412 18.01 -1.23 -1.28
N GLY A 413 17.61 -2.00 -0.26
CA GLY A 413 18.52 -2.76 0.58
C GLY A 413 19.49 -1.90 1.39
N GLY A 414 19.12 -0.68 1.74
CA GLY A 414 19.94 0.25 2.52
C GLY A 414 20.96 1.05 1.71
N CYS A 415 21.09 0.78 0.41
CA CYS A 415 22.11 1.44 -0.42
C CYS A 415 21.82 2.94 -0.65
N THR A 416 20.58 3.35 -0.78
CA THR A 416 20.24 4.77 -0.90
C THR A 416 20.57 5.54 0.37
N GLU A 417 20.31 5.00 1.55
CA GLU A 417 20.57 5.63 2.83
C GLU A 417 22.07 5.81 3.09
N THR A 418 22.87 4.76 2.84
CA THR A 418 24.33 4.83 2.99
C THR A 418 24.94 5.81 1.99
N HIS A 419 24.46 5.82 0.76
CA HIS A 419 24.92 6.73 -0.27
C HIS A 419 24.59 8.19 0.05
N LEU A 420 23.36 8.47 0.55
CA LEU A 420 22.99 9.82 1.02
C LEU A 420 23.85 10.26 2.21
N SER A 421 24.11 9.36 3.18
CA SER A 421 24.99 9.65 4.31
C SER A 421 26.39 10.06 3.86
N ALA A 422 26.99 9.30 2.93
CA ALA A 422 28.29 9.61 2.37
C ALA A 422 28.30 10.96 1.60
N HIS A 423 27.26 11.18 0.78
CA HIS A 423 27.10 12.42 0.02
C HIS A 423 27.00 13.65 0.94
N ILE A 424 26.18 13.56 2.00
CA ILE A 424 26.01 14.64 2.99
C ILE A 424 27.34 14.92 3.69
N ARG A 425 28.03 13.90 4.20
CA ARG A 425 29.33 14.07 4.86
C ARG A 425 30.32 14.76 3.94
N HIS A 426 30.41 14.34 2.67
CA HIS A 426 31.29 14.97 1.68
C HIS A 426 30.95 16.45 1.46
N LYS A 427 29.68 16.78 1.20
CA LYS A 427 29.24 18.17 0.99
C LYS A 427 29.42 19.05 2.21
N SER A 428 29.32 18.48 3.42
CA SER A 428 29.42 19.22 4.68
C SER A 428 30.85 19.55 5.09
N LEU A 429 31.87 18.93 4.47
CA LEU A 429 33.28 19.26 4.72
C LEU A 429 33.66 20.69 4.30
N HIS A 430 33.02 21.23 3.26
CA HIS A 430 33.33 22.51 2.64
C HIS A 430 32.14 23.49 2.73
N VAL A 431 31.48 23.53 3.92
CA VAL A 431 30.36 24.45 4.12
C VAL A 431 30.83 25.89 4.20
N GLU A 432 30.16 26.78 3.49
CA GLU A 432 30.48 28.22 3.46
C GLU A 432 30.12 28.93 4.77
N ALA A 433 30.92 29.91 5.18
CA ALA A 433 30.66 30.67 6.41
C ALA A 433 29.30 31.39 6.40
N GLU A 434 28.82 31.81 5.22
CA GLU A 434 27.50 32.41 5.04
C GLU A 434 26.37 31.43 5.41
N THR A 435 26.51 30.18 5.01
CA THR A 435 25.54 29.11 5.35
C THR A 435 25.50 28.88 6.86
N LEU A 436 26.66 28.82 7.53
CA LEU A 436 26.73 28.68 9.00
C LEU A 436 26.07 29.86 9.71
N SER A 437 26.33 31.09 9.23
CA SER A 437 25.69 32.30 9.75
C SER A 437 24.16 32.27 9.59
N ALA A 438 23.63 31.84 8.43
CA ALA A 438 22.21 31.73 8.16
C ALA A 438 21.55 30.66 9.06
N LEU A 439 22.25 29.57 9.32
CA LEU A 439 21.79 28.52 10.25
C LEU A 439 21.89 28.98 11.71
N GLY A 440 22.74 29.93 12.02
CA GLY A 440 22.97 30.45 13.37
C GLY A 440 23.70 29.45 14.26
N CYS A 441 24.66 28.72 13.73
CA CYS A 441 25.48 27.71 14.41
C CYS A 441 26.97 27.87 14.10
N THR A 442 27.80 27.37 15.00
CA THR A 442 29.23 27.23 14.77
C THR A 442 29.52 26.04 13.85
N GLN A 443 30.71 25.99 13.26
CA GLN A 443 31.11 24.84 12.44
C GLN A 443 31.09 23.52 13.22
N SER A 444 31.48 23.54 14.49
CA SER A 444 31.45 22.34 15.35
C SER A 444 30.02 21.87 15.62
N GLU A 445 29.09 22.79 15.94
CA GLU A 445 27.67 22.48 16.10
C GLU A 445 27.05 21.93 14.82
N PHE A 446 27.42 22.51 13.66
CA PHE A 446 26.98 22.05 12.35
C PHE A 446 27.44 20.61 12.07
N LEU A 447 28.76 20.34 12.22
CA LEU A 447 29.31 19.01 11.98
C LEU A 447 28.74 17.96 12.92
N LEU A 448 28.47 18.31 14.20
CA LEU A 448 27.84 17.42 15.14
C LEU A 448 26.39 17.08 14.74
N ALA A 449 25.63 18.07 14.27
CA ALA A 449 24.29 17.85 13.73
C ALA A 449 24.30 17.02 12.44
N VAL A 450 25.28 17.22 11.56
CA VAL A 450 25.48 16.41 10.34
C VAL A 450 25.73 14.96 10.70
N GLU A 451 26.61 14.67 11.66
CA GLU A 451 26.86 13.30 12.10
C GLU A 451 25.59 12.64 12.67
N GLY A 452 24.82 13.35 13.50
CA GLY A 452 23.54 12.83 14.01
C GLY A 452 22.55 12.52 12.90
N PHE A 453 22.46 13.37 11.87
CA PHE A 453 21.61 13.13 10.71
C PHE A 453 22.09 11.91 9.90
N CYS A 454 23.39 11.80 9.65
CA CYS A 454 23.98 10.66 8.95
C CYS A 454 23.80 9.35 9.72
N HIS A 455 24.02 9.35 11.04
CA HIS A 455 23.74 8.18 11.90
C HIS A 455 22.27 7.76 11.86
N SER A 456 21.36 8.75 11.76
CA SER A 456 19.93 8.47 11.63
C SER A 456 19.60 7.80 10.29
N LEU A 457 20.21 8.25 9.18
CA LEU A 457 20.11 7.58 7.88
C LEU A 457 20.66 6.14 7.95
N GLU A 458 21.84 5.97 8.53
CA GLU A 458 22.53 4.68 8.66
C GLU A 458 21.81 3.72 9.64
N SER A 459 20.93 4.24 10.51
CA SER A 459 20.11 3.40 11.38
C SER A 459 19.11 2.53 10.61
N VAL A 460 18.71 2.95 9.41
CA VAL A 460 17.79 2.22 8.53
C VAL A 460 18.44 0.97 7.93
N PRO A 461 19.59 1.04 7.21
CA PRO A 461 20.28 -0.16 6.76
C PRO A 461 20.72 -1.06 7.91
N SER A 462 21.14 -0.49 9.07
CA SER A 462 21.45 -1.30 10.26
C SER A 462 20.25 -2.12 10.75
N ALA A 463 19.01 -1.66 10.54
CA ALA A 463 17.81 -2.38 10.90
C ALA A 463 17.52 -3.59 9.99
N LEU A 464 18.24 -3.75 8.88
CA LEU A 464 18.13 -4.96 8.02
C LEU A 464 18.86 -6.17 8.62
N GLN A 465 19.69 -5.95 9.62
CA GLN A 465 20.48 -6.98 10.28
C GLN A 465 19.70 -7.55 11.47
N HIS A 466 19.16 -8.77 11.33
CA HIS A 466 18.34 -9.42 12.35
C HIS A 466 19.04 -10.58 13.07
N ASP A 467 20.15 -11.08 12.51
CA ASP A 467 20.79 -12.34 12.95
C ASP A 467 22.16 -12.11 13.64
N GLY A 468 22.36 -10.89 14.19
CA GLY A 468 23.55 -10.60 15.01
C GLY A 468 24.84 -10.34 14.24
N GLY A 469 24.78 -10.15 12.93
CA GLY A 469 25.95 -9.79 12.11
C GLY A 469 26.20 -8.27 12.07
N ASP A 470 27.16 -7.84 11.26
CA ASP A 470 27.54 -6.45 11.09
C ASP A 470 26.99 -5.84 9.80
N SER A 471 26.75 -4.54 9.85
CA SER A 471 26.40 -3.74 8.68
C SER A 471 27.58 -2.84 8.29
N SER A 472 27.98 -2.95 7.04
CA SER A 472 29.13 -2.22 6.50
C SER A 472 28.78 -1.48 5.21
N MET A 473 29.63 -0.53 4.85
CA MET A 473 29.52 0.25 3.62
C MET A 473 30.88 0.25 2.91
N ASP A 474 30.85 0.11 1.59
CA ASP A 474 32.05 0.29 0.78
C ASP A 474 32.37 1.78 0.57
N LEU A 475 33.67 2.15 0.62
CA LEU A 475 34.12 3.53 0.49
C LEU A 475 34.17 4.04 -0.96
N THR A 476 33.89 3.19 -1.96
CA THR A 476 33.90 3.59 -3.36
C THR A 476 32.53 4.01 -3.86
N HIS A 477 31.52 3.22 -3.59
CA HIS A 477 30.16 3.45 -4.10
C HIS A 477 29.18 3.86 -3.00
N ALA A 478 29.58 3.71 -1.74
CA ALA A 478 28.74 3.91 -0.55
C ALA A 478 27.51 2.99 -0.51
N HIS A 479 27.65 1.77 -1.00
CA HIS A 479 26.60 0.77 -0.92
C HIS A 479 26.65 0.01 0.40
N HIS A 480 25.47 -0.45 0.84
CA HIS A 480 25.30 -1.21 2.07
C HIS A 480 25.52 -2.70 1.86
N TRP A 481 26.14 -3.34 2.87
CA TRP A 481 26.41 -4.77 2.94
C TRP A 481 26.02 -5.29 4.33
N THR A 482 25.34 -6.44 4.37
CA THR A 482 25.06 -7.15 5.62
C THR A 482 26.01 -8.33 5.73
N LEU A 483 26.80 -8.38 6.80
CA LEU A 483 27.72 -9.47 7.08
C LEU A 483 27.07 -10.40 8.12
N PRO A 484 26.92 -11.72 7.85
CA PRO A 484 26.41 -12.66 8.84
C PRO A 484 27.33 -12.76 10.06
N ALA A 485 26.79 -13.07 11.23
CA ALA A 485 27.56 -13.24 12.47
C ALA A 485 28.64 -14.35 12.35
N ASP A 486 28.36 -15.39 11.56
CA ASP A 486 29.22 -16.55 11.35
C ASP A 486 30.09 -16.44 10.08
N ALA A 487 30.21 -15.25 9.51
CA ALA A 487 31.05 -15.04 8.34
C ALA A 487 32.51 -15.26 8.71
N SER A 488 32.99 -16.51 8.56
CA SER A 488 34.40 -16.72 8.31
C SER A 488 34.80 -15.92 7.07
N THR A 489 35.96 -15.30 7.08
CA THR A 489 36.49 -14.38 6.08
C THR A 489 36.44 -14.86 4.62
N ASP A 490 36.11 -16.12 4.37
CA ASP A 490 35.99 -16.73 3.05
C ASP A 490 34.57 -16.76 2.44
N ASN A 491 33.52 -16.47 3.22
CA ASN A 491 32.14 -16.36 2.72
C ASN A 491 31.77 -14.90 2.48
N SER A 492 32.51 -14.22 1.60
CA SER A 492 32.15 -12.90 1.13
C SER A 492 30.77 -12.92 0.46
N LEU A 493 29.88 -12.07 0.93
CA LEU A 493 28.62 -11.82 0.23
C LEU A 493 28.97 -11.27 -1.17
N ASP A 494 28.56 -11.98 -2.21
CA ASP A 494 28.91 -11.63 -3.59
C ASP A 494 28.41 -10.26 -4.02
N LEU A 495 27.36 -9.72 -3.37
CA LEU A 495 26.65 -8.52 -3.81
C LEU A 495 26.21 -7.62 -2.64
N CYS A 496 26.16 -6.31 -2.90
CA CYS A 496 25.56 -5.32 -1.99
C CYS A 496 24.07 -5.52 -1.77
N GLY A 497 23.50 -4.81 -0.81
CA GLY A 497 22.08 -4.89 -0.45
C GLY A 497 21.10 -4.67 -1.62
N CYS A 498 21.41 -3.78 -2.56
CA CYS A 498 20.60 -3.61 -3.78
C CYS A 498 20.93 -4.65 -4.88
N GLY A 499 22.01 -5.40 -4.75
CA GLY A 499 22.45 -6.41 -5.70
C GLY A 499 23.14 -5.88 -6.95
N LEU A 500 23.56 -4.61 -6.96
CA LEU A 500 24.19 -3.98 -8.12
C LEU A 500 25.71 -4.13 -8.11
N VAL A 501 26.34 -3.96 -6.96
CA VAL A 501 27.80 -3.97 -6.80
C VAL A 501 28.25 -5.34 -6.31
N LYS A 502 29.24 -5.92 -6.99
CA LYS A 502 29.90 -7.15 -6.55
C LYS A 502 31.07 -6.83 -5.61
N THR A 503 31.33 -7.72 -4.68
CA THR A 503 32.54 -7.67 -3.83
C THR A 503 33.78 -7.73 -4.70
N ASP A 504 34.74 -6.84 -4.39
CA ASP A 504 36.07 -6.80 -5.01
C ASP A 504 37.11 -6.95 -3.90
N PRO A 505 38.18 -7.74 -4.07
CA PRO A 505 39.26 -7.89 -3.08
C PRO A 505 39.94 -6.57 -2.68
N HIS A 506 39.86 -5.54 -3.54
CA HIS A 506 40.45 -4.22 -3.28
C HIS A 506 39.50 -3.22 -2.63
N MET A 507 38.24 -3.62 -2.35
CA MET A 507 37.28 -2.76 -1.68
C MET A 507 37.74 -2.38 -0.28
N LYS A 508 37.55 -1.09 0.03
CA LYS A 508 37.74 -0.58 1.40
C LYS A 508 36.37 -0.45 2.06
N TRP A 509 36.29 -0.88 3.30
CA TRP A 509 35.07 -0.98 4.07
C TRP A 509 35.11 -0.05 5.28
N THR A 510 33.94 0.41 5.69
CA THR A 510 33.72 1.05 6.99
C THR A 510 32.44 0.48 7.61
N HIS A 511 32.43 0.36 8.93
CA HIS A 511 31.20 0.02 9.64
C HIS A 511 30.26 1.22 9.66
N LEU A 512 28.97 0.97 9.62
CA LEU A 512 27.97 2.02 9.76
C LEU A 512 28.09 2.68 11.13
N LYS A 513 27.72 3.96 11.21
CA LYS A 513 27.82 4.82 12.41
C LYS A 513 29.24 5.04 12.91
N THR A 514 30.26 4.69 12.16
CA THR A 514 31.63 5.00 12.47
C THR A 514 31.99 6.37 11.90
N LYS A 515 32.76 7.18 12.63
CA LYS A 515 33.29 8.44 12.09
C LYS A 515 34.31 8.13 11.00
N TYR A 516 34.06 8.58 9.80
CA TYR A 516 35.00 8.49 8.68
C TYR A 516 35.06 9.82 7.94
N LEU A 517 36.19 10.08 7.29
CA LEU A 517 36.32 11.27 6.44
C LEU A 517 35.38 11.15 5.26
N GLY A 518 34.65 12.24 4.96
CA GLY A 518 33.75 12.30 3.84
C GLY A 518 34.48 12.01 2.53
N PHE A 519 33.92 11.16 1.72
CA PHE A 519 34.38 10.87 0.36
C PHE A 519 33.22 11.11 -0.60
N SER A 520 33.56 11.45 -1.86
CA SER A 520 32.57 11.57 -2.90
C SER A 520 32.29 10.20 -3.46
N PRO A 521 31.06 9.64 -3.27
CA PRO A 521 30.74 8.36 -3.85
C PRO A 521 30.83 8.42 -5.37
N ALA A 522 31.32 7.35 -5.99
CA ALA A 522 31.40 7.27 -7.44
C ALA A 522 29.98 7.27 -8.05
N LEU A 523 29.71 8.28 -8.86
CA LEU A 523 28.41 8.46 -9.54
C LEU A 523 28.24 7.53 -10.74
N THR A 524 29.34 6.97 -11.25
CA THR A 524 29.34 6.20 -12.51
C THR A 524 28.96 4.76 -12.29
N LEU A 525 27.68 4.48 -12.45
CA LEU A 525 27.16 3.12 -12.64
C LEU A 525 27.15 2.68 -14.12
N LYS A 526 27.65 3.56 -15.02
CA LYS A 526 27.50 3.42 -16.50
C LYS A 526 28.16 2.16 -17.09
N ASP A 527 29.11 1.56 -16.41
CA ASP A 527 29.90 0.43 -16.95
C ASP A 527 29.53 -0.95 -16.36
N ARG A 528 28.44 -1.03 -15.58
CA ARG A 528 28.07 -2.32 -14.96
C ARG A 528 26.77 -2.85 -15.56
N PHE A 529 26.88 -3.94 -16.30
CA PHE A 529 25.79 -4.70 -16.90
C PHE A 529 24.90 -5.48 -15.89
N VAL A 530 25.07 -5.28 -14.59
CA VAL A 530 24.26 -5.93 -13.55
C VAL A 530 23.10 -5.04 -13.18
N GLN A 531 21.88 -5.54 -13.35
CA GLN A 531 20.69 -4.80 -12.93
C GLN A 531 20.48 -4.95 -11.41
N PRO A 532 20.00 -3.91 -10.73
CA PRO A 532 19.69 -3.98 -9.30
C PRO A 532 18.62 -5.05 -9.04
N ARG A 533 18.77 -5.76 -7.92
CA ARG A 533 17.83 -6.81 -7.49
C ARG A 533 16.77 -6.30 -6.53
N VAL A 534 17.06 -5.20 -5.83
CA VAL A 534 16.17 -4.57 -4.85
C VAL A 534 16.02 -3.09 -5.18
N LEU A 535 14.78 -2.67 -5.39
CA LEU A 535 14.41 -1.29 -5.71
C LEU A 535 13.34 -0.80 -4.74
N ASP A 536 13.42 0.48 -4.39
CA ASP A 536 12.40 1.20 -3.63
C ASP A 536 11.68 2.19 -4.55
N SER A 537 10.40 2.48 -4.24
CA SER A 537 9.63 3.50 -4.95
C SER A 537 10.26 4.89 -4.74
N PHE A 538 10.66 5.56 -5.82
CA PHE A 538 11.22 6.91 -5.76
C PHE A 538 10.28 7.89 -5.05
N THR A 539 9.03 7.97 -5.53
CA THR A 539 8.03 8.90 -5.00
C THR A 539 7.70 8.63 -3.53
N ALA A 540 7.51 7.36 -3.17
CA ALA A 540 7.20 6.98 -1.79
C ALA A 540 8.39 7.26 -0.87
N LYS A 541 9.61 6.89 -1.26
CA LYS A 541 10.82 7.06 -0.46
C LYS A 541 11.18 8.53 -0.25
N LEU A 542 11.09 9.34 -1.31
CA LEU A 542 11.35 10.77 -1.24
C LEU A 542 10.35 11.47 -0.30
N ASN A 543 9.06 11.14 -0.41
CA ASN A 543 8.05 11.68 0.50
C ASN A 543 8.25 11.19 1.94
N ALA A 544 8.58 9.92 2.13
CA ALA A 544 8.87 9.34 3.44
C ALA A 544 10.05 10.03 4.14
N LEU A 545 11.10 10.36 3.39
CA LEU A 545 12.25 11.14 3.88
C LEU A 545 11.82 12.53 4.36
N ASN A 546 11.00 13.24 3.57
CA ASN A 546 10.47 14.55 3.95
C ASN A 546 9.62 14.45 5.22
N VAL A 547 8.65 13.54 5.25
CA VAL A 547 7.75 13.33 6.41
C VAL A 547 8.52 12.97 7.67
N ALA A 548 9.54 12.10 7.57
CA ALA A 548 10.37 11.71 8.70
C ALA A 548 11.10 12.91 9.32
N VAL A 549 11.78 13.70 8.50
CA VAL A 549 12.55 14.85 8.97
C VAL A 549 11.65 15.98 9.47
N GLU A 550 10.56 16.28 8.77
CA GLU A 550 9.59 17.30 9.17
C GLU A 550 8.89 16.94 10.48
N THR A 551 8.50 15.67 10.64
CA THR A 551 7.89 15.19 11.88
C THR A 551 8.88 15.21 13.04
N ALA A 552 10.13 14.78 12.83
CA ALA A 552 11.17 14.88 13.84
C ALA A 552 11.41 16.33 14.27
N ASN A 553 11.51 17.25 13.31
CA ASN A 553 11.67 18.67 13.59
C ASN A 553 10.48 19.26 14.35
N LEU A 554 9.26 18.85 14.01
CA LEU A 554 8.06 19.26 14.72
C LEU A 554 8.10 18.78 16.17
N VAL A 555 8.45 17.52 16.43
CA VAL A 555 8.59 16.97 17.79
C VAL A 555 9.67 17.68 18.59
N LEU A 556 10.82 18.01 17.96
CA LEU A 556 11.93 18.76 18.59
C LEU A 556 11.56 20.20 18.95
N ASP A 557 10.58 20.81 18.25
CA ASP A 557 10.12 22.18 18.49
C ASP A 557 9.01 22.26 19.54
N VAL A 558 8.40 21.13 19.93
CA VAL A 558 7.32 21.09 20.95
C VAL A 558 7.90 21.39 22.32
N ARG A 559 7.50 22.51 22.90
CA ARG A 559 7.86 22.91 24.25
C ARG A 559 6.83 22.44 25.28
N TYR A 560 5.54 22.56 24.98
CA TYR A 560 4.47 22.17 25.89
C TYR A 560 3.54 21.16 25.24
N VAL A 561 3.15 20.17 26.01
CA VAL A 561 2.07 19.25 25.65
C VAL A 561 0.90 19.49 26.59
N ILE A 562 -0.27 19.78 26.01
CA ILE A 562 -1.52 19.93 26.74
C ILE A 562 -2.37 18.70 26.44
N GLN A 563 -2.70 17.96 27.49
CA GLN A 563 -3.49 16.74 27.37
C GLN A 563 -4.82 16.91 28.10
N ASP A 564 -5.93 16.78 27.39
CA ASP A 564 -7.27 16.69 27.99
C ASP A 564 -7.42 15.28 28.58
N THR A 565 -7.81 15.23 29.85
CA THR A 565 -7.95 13.97 30.62
C THR A 565 -9.40 13.49 30.68
N ASN A 566 -10.32 14.09 29.92
CA ASN A 566 -11.75 13.73 29.88
C ASN A 566 -12.10 12.77 28.75
#